data_56310580bfa521321ca606b5f4f84920
#
_entry.id   56310580bfa521321ca606b5f4f84920
#
_cell.length_a   1.000
_cell.length_b   1.000
_cell.length_c   1.000
_cell.angle_alpha   90.00
_cell.angle_beta   90.00
_cell.angle_gamma   90.00
#
_symmetry.space_group_name_H-M   'P 1'
#
loop_
_entity.id
_entity.type
_entity.pdbx_description
1 polymer ?
#
loop_
_entity_poly.entity_id
_entity_poly.type
_entity_poly.pdbx_seq_one_letter_code
_entity_poly.pdbx_strand_id
1 'polypeptide(L)'
;MNRDNSRRISAIALPAALVCAFSASSQAGEWSANASMTSNYIWRGLTQTENEAAVQGGIDFASDSGFYVGTWASNVNYGAGDVYSYEHDIYAGFAFDTGDISWDVGYLYYNYDSEAEFDFGEVYIGMGIGNFSAQYNVLANTEADEAPGQDFGFGEAYYLSLDYGFEIGNGVGIGLHIGHHDGDFAEAFNGNAEGYFDYNVTISKGGFTFMISDTDVKGGAAEGGYDNDQVKFVVSYAVDIEM
;
A
#
# COMPACT_ATOMS: atom_id res chain seq x y z
N MET A 1 -4.50 18.94 -38.66
CA MET A 1 -4.43 19.61 -37.35
C MET A 1 -5.02 18.64 -36.34
N ASN A 2 -4.21 17.63 -35.95
CA ASN A 2 -4.56 16.62 -34.96
C ASN A 2 -4.19 17.18 -33.59
N ARG A 3 -5.15 17.32 -32.73
CA ARG A 3 -4.89 17.58 -31.29
C ARG A 3 -4.75 16.23 -30.63
N ASP A 4 -3.52 15.87 -30.37
CA ASP A 4 -3.14 14.77 -29.50
C ASP A 4 -3.46 15.20 -28.06
N ASN A 5 -4.58 14.71 -27.52
CA ASN A 5 -4.96 14.89 -26.11
C ASN A 5 -4.52 13.64 -25.35
N SER A 6 -3.23 13.40 -25.25
CA SER A 6 -2.70 12.48 -24.26
C SER A 6 -2.86 13.14 -22.87
N ARG A 7 -3.91 12.82 -22.17
CA ARG A 7 -4.05 13.15 -20.75
C ARG A 7 -3.04 12.30 -19.98
N ARG A 8 -1.92 12.90 -19.65
CA ARG A 8 -1.00 12.33 -18.67
C ARG A 8 -1.72 12.37 -17.32
N ILE A 9 -2.17 11.22 -16.83
CA ILE A 9 -2.54 11.07 -15.43
C ILE A 9 -1.19 11.00 -14.71
N SER A 10 -0.79 12.10 -14.07
CA SER A 10 0.37 12.10 -13.19
C SER A 10 0.02 11.20 -12.00
N ALA A 11 0.77 10.12 -11.84
CA ALA A 11 0.67 9.28 -10.67
C ALA A 11 0.93 10.15 -9.45
N ILE A 12 -0.08 10.33 -8.62
CA ILE A 12 0.09 10.90 -7.28
C ILE A 12 0.64 9.74 -6.46
N ALA A 13 1.89 9.86 -6.01
CA ALA A 13 2.49 8.87 -5.13
C ALA A 13 1.67 8.83 -3.83
N LEU A 14 0.79 7.86 -3.71
CA LEU A 14 0.12 7.51 -2.48
C LEU A 14 1.08 6.61 -1.66
N PRO A 15 1.26 6.86 -0.37
CA PRO A 15 2.07 5.99 0.46
C PRO A 15 1.38 4.62 0.57
N ALA A 16 2.13 3.57 0.24
CA ALA A 16 1.89 2.16 0.53
C ALA A 16 0.52 1.54 0.15
N ALA A 17 -0.15 2.04 -0.88
CA ALA A 17 -1.04 1.22 -1.67
C ALA A 17 -0.39 1.10 -3.05
N LEU A 18 -0.05 -0.11 -3.46
CA LEU A 18 0.55 -0.40 -4.75
C LEU A 18 -0.46 -0.11 -5.87
N VAL A 19 -0.78 1.17 -6.10
CA VAL A 19 -1.50 1.59 -7.29
C VAL A 19 -0.44 1.85 -8.35
N CYS A 20 -0.07 0.80 -9.07
CA CYS A 20 0.70 0.93 -10.30
C CYS A 20 -0.15 1.71 -11.30
N ALA A 21 0.01 3.02 -11.37
CA ALA A 21 -0.55 3.82 -12.47
C ALA A 21 0.26 3.54 -13.72
N PHE A 22 -0.06 2.46 -14.42
CA PHE A 22 0.54 2.17 -15.72
C PHE A 22 0.00 3.15 -16.76
N SER A 23 0.89 4.01 -17.26
CA SER A 23 0.63 4.76 -18.48
C SER A 23 0.79 3.78 -19.65
N ALA A 24 -0.31 3.38 -20.28
CA ALA A 24 -0.26 2.54 -21.49
C ALA A 24 0.44 3.31 -22.62
N SER A 25 1.72 3.03 -22.82
CA SER A 25 2.47 3.35 -24.04
C SER A 25 2.67 2.07 -24.83
N SER A 26 2.30 2.08 -26.09
CA SER A 26 2.33 0.91 -26.98
C SER A 26 3.76 0.53 -27.36
N GLN A 27 4.37 -0.37 -26.62
CA GLN A 27 5.51 -1.20 -27.03
C GLN A 27 5.63 -2.44 -26.13
N ALA A 28 6.23 -3.51 -26.64
CA ALA A 28 6.39 -4.81 -25.98
C ALA A 28 6.93 -4.67 -24.56
N GLY A 29 6.11 -4.93 -23.55
CA GLY A 29 6.38 -5.00 -22.12
C GLY A 29 7.47 -4.06 -21.58
N GLU A 30 7.13 -3.26 -20.58
CA GLU A 30 8.01 -2.25 -19.97
C GLU A 30 8.50 -2.72 -18.60
N TRP A 31 9.80 -2.57 -18.36
CA TRP A 31 10.40 -2.72 -17.04
C TRP A 31 10.58 -1.36 -16.40
N SER A 32 10.23 -1.26 -15.12
CA SER A 32 10.51 -0.09 -14.30
C SER A 32 11.09 -0.51 -12.95
N ALA A 33 11.75 0.41 -12.28
CA ALA A 33 12.20 0.24 -10.91
C ALA A 33 11.87 1.51 -10.13
N ASN A 34 11.70 1.37 -8.82
CA ASN A 34 11.51 2.49 -7.93
C ASN A 34 12.44 2.36 -6.72
N ALA A 35 12.77 3.49 -6.11
CA ALA A 35 13.45 3.53 -4.82
C ALA A 35 12.92 4.70 -4.00
N SER A 36 12.75 4.51 -2.70
CA SER A 36 12.28 5.55 -1.81
C SER A 36 12.92 5.49 -0.43
N MET A 37 12.85 6.63 0.25
CA MET A 37 13.14 6.73 1.68
C MET A 37 11.96 7.42 2.34
N THR A 38 11.54 6.90 3.49
CA THR A 38 10.49 7.49 4.32
C THR A 38 10.95 7.63 5.74
N SER A 39 10.49 8.67 6.45
CA SER A 39 10.79 8.86 7.87
C SER A 39 10.05 7.88 8.78
N ASN A 40 9.02 7.21 8.25
CA ASN A 40 8.22 6.19 8.92
C ASN A 40 7.50 5.39 7.85
N TYR A 41 7.59 4.07 7.86
CA TYR A 41 6.80 3.22 6.98
C TYR A 41 5.42 3.00 7.61
N ILE A 42 4.39 3.55 6.98
CA ILE A 42 2.99 3.40 7.40
C ILE A 42 2.28 2.45 6.44
N TRP A 43 1.73 1.35 6.96
CA TRP A 43 0.87 0.41 6.25
C TRP A 43 -0.51 0.40 6.91
N ARG A 44 -1.55 0.75 6.17
CA ARG A 44 -2.94 0.85 6.69
C ARG A 44 -3.04 1.62 8.01
N GLY A 45 -2.35 2.78 8.08
CA GLY A 45 -2.32 3.65 9.27
C GLY A 45 -1.34 3.23 10.37
N LEU A 46 -0.81 2.00 10.34
CA LEU A 46 0.07 1.45 11.35
C LEU A 46 1.55 1.60 10.97
N THR A 47 2.39 1.96 11.95
CA THR A 47 3.84 2.00 11.71
C THR A 47 4.40 0.60 11.55
N GLN A 48 5.25 0.41 10.53
CA GLN A 48 5.98 -0.83 10.27
C GLN A 48 7.45 -0.74 10.71
N THR A 49 7.86 0.40 11.25
CA THR A 49 9.26 0.68 11.59
C THR A 49 9.42 1.39 12.93
N GLU A 50 8.50 1.19 13.88
CA GLU A 50 8.55 1.88 15.18
C GLU A 50 8.67 3.41 15.09
N ASN A 51 8.04 4.02 14.09
CA ASN A 51 8.22 5.44 13.74
C ASN A 51 9.66 5.80 13.34
N GLU A 52 10.46 4.84 12.91
CA GLU A 52 11.79 5.05 12.38
C GLU A 52 11.80 5.04 10.84
N ALA A 53 12.94 5.41 10.26
CA ALA A 53 13.06 5.52 8.81
C ALA A 53 13.11 4.16 8.11
N ALA A 54 12.54 4.12 6.90
CA ALA A 54 12.66 2.97 5.99
C ALA A 54 13.32 3.38 4.67
N VAL A 55 14.02 2.39 4.08
CA VAL A 55 14.51 2.40 2.69
C VAL A 55 13.75 1.33 1.95
N GLN A 56 13.16 1.71 0.83
CA GLN A 56 12.21 0.88 0.10
C GLN A 56 12.53 0.90 -1.39
N GLY A 57 12.14 -0.15 -2.12
CA GLY A 57 12.31 -0.18 -3.56
C GLY A 57 11.73 -1.42 -4.20
N GLY A 58 11.47 -1.34 -5.49
CA GLY A 58 10.85 -2.42 -6.25
C GLY A 58 11.26 -2.44 -7.71
N ILE A 59 10.90 -3.53 -8.38
CA ILE A 59 11.06 -3.74 -9.81
C ILE A 59 9.76 -4.31 -10.35
N ASP A 60 9.28 -3.74 -11.45
CA ASP A 60 8.01 -4.06 -12.07
C ASP A 60 8.20 -4.42 -13.55
N PHE A 61 7.37 -5.31 -14.03
CA PHE A 61 7.14 -5.57 -15.44
C PHE A 61 5.67 -5.41 -15.77
N ALA A 62 5.34 -4.64 -16.78
CA ALA A 62 4.00 -4.48 -17.31
C ALA A 62 3.94 -4.82 -18.79
N SER A 63 2.93 -5.57 -19.22
CA SER A 63 2.70 -5.90 -20.61
C SER A 63 1.56 -5.08 -21.21
N ASP A 64 1.57 -4.92 -22.54
CA ASP A 64 0.50 -4.24 -23.29
C ASP A 64 -0.89 -4.89 -23.13
N SER A 65 -0.93 -6.15 -22.69
CA SER A 65 -2.19 -6.86 -22.43
C SER A 65 -2.87 -6.44 -21.14
N GLY A 66 -2.19 -5.66 -20.28
CA GLY A 66 -2.60 -5.31 -18.95
C GLY A 66 -2.07 -6.24 -17.83
N PHE A 67 -1.41 -7.36 -18.19
CA PHE A 67 -0.73 -8.21 -17.19
C PHE A 67 0.49 -7.49 -16.63
N TYR A 68 0.68 -7.58 -15.32
CA TYR A 68 1.88 -7.10 -14.64
C TYR A 68 2.34 -8.09 -13.57
N VAL A 69 3.62 -8.01 -13.24
CA VAL A 69 4.25 -8.71 -12.12
C VAL A 69 5.34 -7.83 -11.56
N GLY A 70 5.52 -7.85 -10.27
CA GLY A 70 6.55 -7.05 -9.61
C GLY A 70 6.97 -7.61 -8.27
N THR A 71 7.97 -6.95 -7.72
CA THR A 71 8.48 -7.21 -6.36
C THR A 71 8.85 -5.89 -5.72
N TRP A 72 8.67 -5.82 -4.41
CA TRP A 72 9.03 -4.66 -3.61
C TRP A 72 9.61 -5.11 -2.27
N ALA A 73 10.42 -4.29 -1.64
CA ALA A 73 11.00 -4.60 -0.34
C ALA A 73 11.19 -3.33 0.51
N SER A 74 11.12 -3.53 1.83
CA SER A 74 11.39 -2.52 2.85
C SER A 74 12.07 -3.15 4.05
N ASN A 75 12.85 -2.38 4.81
CA ASN A 75 13.13 -2.77 6.18
C ASN A 75 11.89 -2.53 7.05
N VAL A 76 11.70 -3.40 8.02
CA VAL A 76 10.66 -3.29 9.07
C VAL A 76 11.29 -3.46 10.45
N ASN A 77 10.57 -3.01 11.48
CA ASN A 77 10.96 -3.14 12.89
C ASN A 77 9.70 -3.03 13.75
N TYR A 78 9.36 -4.07 14.49
CA TYR A 78 8.18 -4.10 15.36
C TYR A 78 8.54 -4.09 16.85
N GLY A 79 9.83 -3.95 17.18
CA GLY A 79 10.29 -3.75 18.54
C GLY A 79 11.52 -4.53 18.95
N ALA A 80 12.02 -4.20 20.13
CA ALA A 80 13.21 -4.82 20.66
C ALA A 80 13.03 -6.32 20.91
N GLY A 81 13.72 -7.14 20.11
CA GLY A 81 13.73 -8.61 20.26
C GLY A 81 12.69 -9.31 19.38
N ASP A 82 12.03 -8.60 18.46
CA ASP A 82 11.28 -9.23 17.40
C ASP A 82 12.22 -9.96 16.41
N VAL A 83 11.64 -10.73 15.51
CA VAL A 83 12.37 -11.52 14.52
C VAL A 83 12.32 -10.89 13.14
N TYR A 84 11.63 -9.77 12.99
CA TYR A 84 11.42 -9.11 11.72
C TYR A 84 12.55 -8.13 11.41
N SER A 85 13.04 -8.13 10.17
CA SER A 85 14.01 -7.16 9.68
C SER A 85 13.66 -6.59 8.32
N TYR A 86 12.90 -7.34 7.53
CA TYR A 86 12.45 -6.91 6.20
C TYR A 86 11.02 -7.40 5.90
N GLU A 87 10.39 -6.71 4.97
CA GLU A 87 9.22 -7.13 4.22
C GLU A 87 9.60 -7.23 2.74
N HIS A 88 9.21 -8.31 2.10
CA HIS A 88 9.46 -8.55 0.69
C HIS A 88 8.17 -9.00 0.01
N ASP A 89 7.64 -8.16 -0.85
CA ASP A 89 6.39 -8.37 -1.56
C ASP A 89 6.64 -8.95 -2.93
N ILE A 90 5.79 -9.90 -3.34
CA ILE A 90 5.71 -10.43 -4.70
C ILE A 90 4.25 -10.33 -5.14
N TYR A 91 4.01 -9.69 -6.28
CA TYR A 91 2.67 -9.48 -6.76
C TYR A 91 2.53 -9.69 -8.25
N ALA A 92 1.31 -10.04 -8.66
CA ALA A 92 0.94 -10.11 -10.06
C ALA A 92 -0.55 -9.79 -10.22
N GLY A 93 -0.91 -9.20 -11.35
CA GLY A 93 -2.28 -8.81 -11.60
C GLY A 93 -2.58 -8.49 -13.05
N PHE A 94 -3.78 -7.97 -13.24
CA PHE A 94 -4.29 -7.59 -14.55
C PHE A 94 -5.08 -6.28 -14.45
N ALA A 95 -4.59 -5.24 -15.13
CA ALA A 95 -5.22 -3.94 -15.23
C ALA A 95 -5.94 -3.78 -16.57
N PHE A 96 -7.16 -3.25 -16.57
CA PHE A 96 -7.96 -3.03 -17.77
C PHE A 96 -8.98 -1.91 -17.57
N ASP A 97 -9.44 -1.33 -18.70
CA ASP A 97 -10.43 -0.26 -18.67
C ASP A 97 -11.79 -0.74 -19.20
N THR A 98 -12.87 -0.22 -18.60
CA THR A 98 -14.24 -0.34 -19.11
C THR A 98 -14.88 1.04 -19.16
N GLY A 99 -14.83 1.68 -20.33
CA GLY A 99 -15.27 3.07 -20.49
C GLY A 99 -14.35 4.04 -19.76
N ASP A 100 -14.90 4.78 -18.79
CA ASP A 100 -14.15 5.76 -17.99
C ASP A 100 -13.65 5.15 -16.66
N ILE A 101 -13.86 3.87 -16.44
CA ILE A 101 -13.46 3.17 -15.22
C ILE A 101 -12.24 2.29 -15.52
N SER A 102 -11.17 2.49 -14.76
CA SER A 102 -10.02 1.62 -14.71
C SER A 102 -10.21 0.56 -13.63
N TRP A 103 -9.85 -0.68 -13.93
CA TRP A 103 -9.93 -1.82 -13.02
C TRP A 103 -8.53 -2.42 -12.83
N ASP A 104 -8.31 -2.95 -11.64
CA ASP A 104 -7.13 -3.73 -11.30
C ASP A 104 -7.54 -4.94 -10.46
N VAL A 105 -7.09 -6.13 -10.83
CA VAL A 105 -7.32 -7.35 -10.07
C VAL A 105 -6.00 -8.09 -9.93
N GLY A 106 -5.67 -8.55 -8.72
CA GLY A 106 -4.39 -9.20 -8.52
C GLY A 106 -4.29 -9.96 -7.23
N TYR A 107 -3.08 -10.46 -7.02
CA TYR A 107 -2.65 -11.13 -5.82
C TYR A 107 -1.33 -10.52 -5.35
N LEU A 108 -1.22 -10.27 -4.05
CA LEU A 108 -0.05 -9.74 -3.37
C LEU A 108 0.33 -10.69 -2.25
N TYR A 109 1.57 -11.13 -2.24
CA TYR A 109 2.15 -11.97 -1.20
C TYR A 109 3.20 -11.18 -0.43
N TYR A 110 3.01 -11.10 0.88
CA TYR A 110 3.90 -10.48 1.84
C TYR A 110 4.78 -11.56 2.46
N ASN A 111 6.08 -11.43 2.32
CA ASN A 111 7.08 -12.35 2.86
C ASN A 111 8.00 -11.63 3.84
N TYR A 112 8.20 -12.23 4.98
CA TYR A 112 9.05 -11.73 6.07
C TYR A 112 10.22 -12.65 6.35
N ASP A 113 11.00 -12.38 7.40
CA ASP A 113 12.03 -13.29 7.90
C ASP A 113 11.43 -14.65 8.26
N SER A 114 12.11 -15.74 7.92
CA SER A 114 11.58 -17.11 8.06
C SER A 114 11.23 -17.50 9.50
N GLU A 115 11.84 -16.83 10.46
CA GLU A 115 11.58 -17.04 11.88
C GLU A 115 10.29 -16.36 12.35
N ALA A 116 9.71 -15.49 11.52
CA ALA A 116 8.48 -14.79 11.83
C ALA A 116 7.24 -15.70 11.74
N GLU A 117 7.27 -16.69 10.81
CA GLU A 117 6.15 -17.59 10.52
C GLU A 117 4.82 -16.80 10.33
N PHE A 118 4.89 -15.70 9.56
CA PHE A 118 3.81 -14.73 9.41
C PHE A 118 3.58 -14.29 7.95
N ASP A 119 4.09 -15.03 7.01
CA ASP A 119 3.85 -14.76 5.60
C ASP A 119 2.37 -14.86 5.27
N PHE A 120 1.87 -13.95 4.44
CA PHE A 120 0.48 -13.99 4.03
C PHE A 120 0.27 -13.44 2.62
N GLY A 121 -0.88 -13.75 2.05
CA GLY A 121 -1.27 -13.25 0.74
C GLY A 121 -2.68 -12.72 0.71
N GLU A 122 -2.90 -11.71 -0.13
CA GLU A 122 -4.20 -11.10 -0.37
C GLU A 122 -4.56 -11.15 -1.86
N VAL A 123 -5.82 -11.41 -2.16
CA VAL A 123 -6.40 -11.08 -3.47
C VAL A 123 -7.09 -9.73 -3.37
N TYR A 124 -7.01 -8.96 -4.44
CA TYR A 124 -7.62 -7.63 -4.45
C TYR A 124 -8.33 -7.30 -5.76
N ILE A 125 -9.26 -6.35 -5.64
CA ILE A 125 -9.88 -5.67 -6.76
C ILE A 125 -9.85 -4.16 -6.49
N GLY A 126 -9.30 -3.41 -7.44
CA GLY A 126 -9.26 -1.96 -7.46
C GLY A 126 -10.12 -1.38 -8.57
N MET A 127 -10.60 -0.16 -8.38
CA MET A 127 -11.25 0.64 -9.40
C MET A 127 -10.83 2.10 -9.30
N GLY A 128 -10.79 2.78 -10.47
CA GLY A 128 -10.53 4.22 -10.56
C GLY A 128 -11.51 4.90 -11.51
N ILE A 129 -11.96 6.10 -11.15
CA ILE A 129 -12.76 6.96 -12.02
C ILE A 129 -12.43 8.44 -11.76
N GLY A 130 -11.86 9.11 -12.76
CA GLY A 130 -11.41 10.50 -12.60
C GLY A 130 -10.35 10.64 -11.51
N ASN A 131 -10.69 11.34 -10.45
CA ASN A 131 -9.82 11.59 -9.29
C ASN A 131 -10.08 10.65 -8.10
N PHE A 132 -11.02 9.75 -8.22
CA PHE A 132 -11.44 8.83 -7.17
C PHE A 132 -10.94 7.42 -7.46
N SER A 133 -10.48 6.71 -6.43
CA SER A 133 -10.19 5.27 -6.47
C SER A 133 -10.71 4.55 -5.23
N ALA A 134 -10.91 3.26 -5.38
CA ALA A 134 -11.28 2.35 -4.30
C ALA A 134 -10.57 1.03 -4.53
N GLN A 135 -10.15 0.36 -3.44
CA GLN A 135 -9.57 -0.98 -3.49
C GLN A 135 -10.12 -1.83 -2.36
N TYR A 136 -10.39 -3.09 -2.65
CA TYR A 136 -10.83 -4.09 -1.70
C TYR A 136 -9.88 -5.28 -1.73
N ASN A 137 -9.22 -5.53 -0.62
CA ASN A 137 -8.31 -6.64 -0.39
C ASN A 137 -8.97 -7.63 0.55
N VAL A 138 -8.78 -8.92 0.32
CA VAL A 138 -9.18 -9.98 1.25
C VAL A 138 -8.01 -10.92 1.48
N LEU A 139 -7.86 -11.39 2.72
CA LEU A 139 -6.91 -12.44 3.07
C LEU A 139 -7.17 -13.68 2.21
N ALA A 140 -6.13 -14.17 1.54
CA ALA A 140 -6.21 -15.37 0.72
C ALA A 140 -5.59 -16.58 1.41
N ASN A 141 -4.48 -16.39 2.09
CA ASN A 141 -3.76 -17.41 2.86
C ASN A 141 -2.79 -16.75 3.82
N THR A 142 -2.39 -17.47 4.87
CA THR A 142 -1.32 -17.06 5.79
C THR A 142 -0.61 -18.29 6.35
N GLU A 143 0.62 -18.09 6.86
CA GLU A 143 1.37 -19.06 7.66
C GLU A 143 1.12 -18.90 9.16
N ALA A 144 0.52 -17.76 9.57
CA ALA A 144 0.26 -17.49 10.98
C ALA A 144 -0.68 -18.54 11.59
N ASP A 145 -0.35 -18.99 12.78
CA ASP A 145 -1.17 -19.89 13.56
C ASP A 145 -2.39 -19.18 14.15
N GLU A 146 -3.55 -19.81 14.05
CA GLU A 146 -4.78 -19.32 14.66
C GLU A 146 -4.80 -19.55 16.18
N ALA A 147 -5.06 -18.50 16.94
CA ALA A 147 -5.39 -18.64 18.36
C ALA A 147 -6.84 -19.16 18.53
N PRO A 148 -7.22 -19.71 19.71
CA PRO A 148 -8.57 -20.21 19.95
C PRO A 148 -9.64 -19.13 19.74
N GLY A 149 -10.48 -19.32 18.71
CA GLY A 149 -11.58 -18.43 18.36
C GLY A 149 -11.26 -17.49 17.20
N GLN A 150 -10.05 -17.54 16.65
CA GLN A 150 -9.69 -16.82 15.41
C GLN A 150 -9.96 -17.70 14.19
N ASP A 151 -10.25 -17.04 13.06
CA ASP A 151 -10.39 -17.63 11.74
C ASP A 151 -9.55 -16.81 10.74
N PHE A 152 -8.50 -17.42 10.16
CA PHE A 152 -7.63 -16.86 9.14
C PHE A 152 -7.93 -17.44 7.75
N GLY A 153 -9.11 -17.99 7.58
CA GLY A 153 -9.56 -18.54 6.30
C GLY A 153 -9.70 -17.47 5.21
N PHE A 154 -9.90 -17.94 3.98
CA PHE A 154 -10.09 -17.07 2.83
C PHE A 154 -11.27 -16.11 3.03
N GLY A 155 -10.98 -14.80 2.97
CA GLY A 155 -12.00 -13.75 3.05
C GLY A 155 -12.45 -13.37 4.46
N GLU A 156 -11.93 -14.02 5.51
CA GLU A 156 -12.27 -13.71 6.91
C GLU A 156 -11.65 -12.40 7.43
N ALA A 157 -10.65 -11.89 6.73
CA ALA A 157 -10.14 -10.55 6.96
C ALA A 157 -10.10 -9.75 5.65
N TYR A 158 -10.35 -8.44 5.75
CA TYR A 158 -10.38 -7.56 4.59
C TYR A 158 -9.87 -6.16 4.90
N TYR A 159 -9.41 -5.48 3.84
CA TYR A 159 -9.13 -4.05 3.85
C TYR A 159 -9.85 -3.37 2.69
N LEU A 160 -10.64 -2.33 2.98
CA LEU A 160 -11.29 -1.47 2.00
C LEU A 160 -10.71 -0.07 2.09
N SER A 161 -10.16 0.45 0.99
CA SER A 161 -9.72 1.84 0.89
C SER A 161 -10.54 2.66 -0.09
N LEU A 162 -10.64 3.95 0.19
CA LEU A 162 -11.20 4.98 -0.67
C LEU A 162 -10.22 6.14 -0.73
N ASP A 163 -9.90 6.58 -1.95
CA ASP A 163 -8.91 7.62 -2.18
C ASP A 163 -9.46 8.71 -3.11
N TYR A 164 -9.04 9.93 -2.87
CA TYR A 164 -9.33 11.08 -3.76
C TYR A 164 -8.09 11.94 -3.92
N GLY A 165 -7.62 12.10 -5.18
CA GLY A 165 -6.41 12.85 -5.48
C GLY A 165 -6.67 13.98 -6.48
N PHE A 166 -6.06 15.16 -6.28
CA PHE A 166 -6.14 16.27 -7.20
C PHE A 166 -4.89 17.16 -7.16
N GLU A 167 -4.68 17.93 -8.23
CA GLU A 167 -3.58 18.89 -8.32
C GLU A 167 -4.09 20.33 -8.12
N ILE A 168 -3.38 21.11 -7.28
CA ILE A 168 -3.71 22.52 -7.00
C ILE A 168 -2.86 23.52 -7.78
N GLY A 169 -2.11 23.08 -8.78
CA GLY A 169 -1.26 23.87 -9.64
C GLY A 169 0.23 23.78 -9.26
N ASN A 170 1.08 24.17 -10.23
CA ASN A 170 2.54 24.08 -10.11
C ASN A 170 3.09 22.67 -9.76
N GLY A 171 2.35 21.61 -10.12
CA GLY A 171 2.73 20.23 -9.82
C GLY A 171 2.63 19.88 -8.33
N VAL A 172 1.74 20.54 -7.57
CA VAL A 172 1.45 20.17 -6.19
C VAL A 172 0.22 19.27 -6.15
N GLY A 173 0.41 18.01 -5.78
CA GLY A 173 -0.65 17.04 -5.58
C GLY A 173 -1.19 17.08 -4.15
N ILE A 174 -2.47 16.85 -3.98
CA ILE A 174 -3.17 16.61 -2.72
C ILE A 174 -3.83 15.25 -2.81
N GLY A 175 -3.62 14.41 -1.80
CA GLY A 175 -4.30 13.12 -1.64
C GLY A 175 -5.10 13.09 -0.33
N LEU A 176 -6.27 12.48 -0.38
CA LEU A 176 -7.12 12.16 0.77
C LEU A 176 -7.37 10.66 0.75
N HIS A 177 -7.26 10.03 1.90
CA HIS A 177 -7.41 8.60 2.06
C HIS A 177 -8.25 8.27 3.29
N ILE A 178 -9.07 7.24 3.19
CA ILE A 178 -9.69 6.54 4.30
C ILE A 178 -9.69 5.03 4.00
N GLY A 179 -9.29 4.23 4.98
CA GLY A 179 -9.31 2.78 4.93
C GLY A 179 -10.06 2.16 6.09
N HIS A 180 -10.51 0.93 5.93
CA HIS A 180 -11.09 0.11 7.00
C HIS A 180 -10.53 -1.30 6.92
N HIS A 181 -9.85 -1.73 7.98
CA HIS A 181 -9.27 -3.05 8.14
C HIS A 181 -10.04 -3.82 9.20
N ASP A 182 -10.51 -5.03 8.91
CA ASP A 182 -11.35 -5.81 9.81
C ASP A 182 -11.11 -7.31 9.61
N GLY A 183 -11.48 -8.10 10.63
CA GLY A 183 -11.32 -9.54 10.70
C GLY A 183 -10.23 -9.98 11.67
N ASP A 184 -10.22 -11.25 12.04
CA ASP A 184 -9.33 -11.79 13.06
C ASP A 184 -7.84 -11.63 12.70
N PHE A 185 -7.49 -11.70 11.40
CA PHE A 185 -6.12 -11.47 10.94
C PHE A 185 -5.71 -9.99 11.06
N ALA A 186 -6.65 -9.04 10.90
CA ALA A 186 -6.39 -7.63 11.13
C ALA A 186 -6.04 -7.35 12.60
N GLU A 187 -6.65 -8.10 13.54
CA GLU A 187 -6.32 -8.03 14.96
C GLU A 187 -4.85 -8.38 15.24
N ALA A 188 -4.28 -9.32 14.48
CA ALA A 188 -2.86 -9.70 14.62
C ALA A 188 -1.90 -8.51 14.39
N PHE A 189 -2.28 -7.53 13.56
CA PHE A 189 -1.50 -6.33 13.31
C PHE A 189 -1.74 -5.20 14.32
N ASN A 190 -2.96 -5.09 14.85
CA ASN A 190 -3.34 -3.94 15.70
C ASN A 190 -3.44 -4.28 17.19
N GLY A 191 -3.47 -5.57 17.54
CA GLY A 191 -3.61 -6.06 18.91
C GLY A 191 -4.99 -5.82 19.53
N ASN A 192 -6.01 -5.51 18.72
CA ASN A 192 -7.39 -5.28 19.14
C ASN A 192 -8.35 -6.20 18.39
N ALA A 193 -9.37 -6.71 19.09
CA ALA A 193 -10.39 -7.61 18.57
C ALA A 193 -11.45 -6.94 17.66
N GLU A 194 -11.33 -5.65 17.40
CA GLU A 194 -12.26 -4.90 16.57
C GLU A 194 -11.51 -4.31 15.38
N GLY A 195 -12.16 -4.24 14.21
CA GLY A 195 -11.67 -3.52 13.06
C GLY A 195 -11.42 -2.05 13.34
N TYR A 196 -10.60 -1.41 12.54
CA TYR A 196 -10.24 -0.01 12.69
C TYR A 196 -10.29 0.75 11.36
N PHE A 197 -10.44 2.06 11.46
CA PHE A 197 -10.27 2.98 10.35
C PHE A 197 -8.89 3.63 10.40
N ASP A 198 -8.28 3.77 9.24
CA ASP A 198 -7.14 4.65 9.03
C ASP A 198 -7.52 5.78 8.06
N TYR A 199 -6.88 6.92 8.21
CA TYR A 199 -7.10 8.07 7.33
C TYR A 199 -5.84 8.92 7.24
N ASN A 200 -5.60 9.47 6.06
CA ASN A 200 -4.48 10.37 5.85
C ASN A 200 -4.76 11.48 4.85
N VAL A 201 -3.94 12.52 4.94
CA VAL A 201 -3.84 13.60 3.97
C VAL A 201 -2.39 13.70 3.51
N THR A 202 -2.18 13.76 2.19
CA THR A 202 -0.85 13.93 1.59
C THR A 202 -0.74 15.21 0.80
N ILE A 203 0.46 15.79 0.81
CA ILE A 203 0.88 16.87 -0.09
C ILE A 203 2.17 16.39 -0.78
N SER A 204 2.17 16.37 -2.12
CA SER A 204 3.29 15.86 -2.89
C SER A 204 3.79 16.86 -3.93
N LYS A 205 5.10 16.83 -4.19
CA LYS A 205 5.73 17.57 -5.29
C LYS A 205 7.14 17.06 -5.57
N GLY A 206 7.42 16.74 -6.85
CA GLY A 206 8.78 16.46 -7.32
C GLY A 206 9.48 15.32 -6.58
N GLY A 207 8.77 14.23 -6.34
CA GLY A 207 9.25 13.06 -5.59
C GLY A 207 9.09 13.18 -4.07
N PHE A 208 8.92 14.38 -3.52
CA PHE A 208 8.65 14.57 -2.09
C PHE A 208 7.17 14.39 -1.79
N THR A 209 6.88 13.71 -0.66
CA THR A 209 5.54 13.61 -0.07
C THR A 209 5.62 13.91 1.42
N PHE A 210 4.72 14.77 1.87
CA PHE A 210 4.43 14.95 3.29
C PHE A 210 3.05 14.38 3.57
N MET A 211 2.94 13.53 4.59
CA MET A 211 1.71 12.87 4.99
C MET A 211 1.41 13.15 6.47
N ILE A 212 0.13 13.38 6.75
CA ILE A 212 -0.43 13.35 8.11
C ILE A 212 -1.36 12.15 8.13
N SER A 213 -1.07 11.17 8.98
CA SER A 213 -1.82 9.90 9.10
C SER A 213 -2.26 9.69 10.54
N ASP A 214 -3.44 9.08 10.70
CA ASP A 214 -4.02 8.73 11.98
C ASP A 214 -4.92 7.50 11.85
N THR A 215 -5.28 6.90 12.98
CA THR A 215 -6.20 5.75 13.05
C THR A 215 -7.18 5.96 14.19
N ASP A 216 -8.24 5.17 14.24
CA ASP A 216 -9.14 5.08 15.41
C ASP A 216 -8.89 3.80 16.25
N VAL A 217 -7.72 3.17 16.09
CA VAL A 217 -7.29 2.04 16.92
C VAL A 217 -7.38 2.42 18.38
N LYS A 218 -8.14 1.63 19.15
CA LYS A 218 -8.32 1.86 20.58
C LYS A 218 -7.34 1.00 21.37
N GLY A 219 -6.58 1.66 22.22
CA GLY A 219 -5.64 1.01 23.12
C GLY A 219 -4.22 1.41 22.76
N GLY A 220 -3.60 2.09 23.67
CA GLY A 220 -2.19 2.43 23.59
C GLY A 220 -1.34 1.17 23.48
N ALA A 221 -0.10 1.37 23.12
CA ALA A 221 0.91 0.34 23.06
C ALA A 221 0.82 -0.65 24.22
N ALA A 222 0.84 -1.94 23.93
CA ALA A 222 1.24 -2.93 24.91
C ALA A 222 2.57 -2.48 25.54
N GLU A 223 2.83 -2.84 26.79
CA GLU A 223 4.02 -2.37 27.54
C GLU A 223 5.28 -2.59 26.67
N GLY A 224 5.84 -1.49 26.10
CA GLY A 224 6.99 -1.53 25.20
C GLY A 224 6.72 -1.40 23.69
N GLY A 225 5.46 -1.30 23.26
CA GLY A 225 5.10 -1.07 21.84
C GLY A 225 4.79 0.41 21.54
N TYR A 226 4.46 0.73 20.23
CA TYR A 226 4.04 2.10 19.89
C TYR A 226 2.56 2.24 20.00
N ASP A 227 2.20 3.48 20.23
CA ASP A 227 0.83 3.94 20.22
C ASP A 227 0.43 4.29 18.78
N ASN A 228 -0.30 3.38 18.12
CA ASN A 228 -0.85 3.60 16.80
C ASN A 228 -2.07 4.55 16.80
N ASP A 229 -2.58 4.92 17.97
CA ASP A 229 -3.64 5.93 18.19
C ASP A 229 -3.09 7.38 18.20
N GLN A 230 -1.87 7.61 17.73
CA GLN A 230 -1.28 8.95 17.63
C GLN A 230 -1.14 9.40 16.19
N VAL A 231 -1.43 10.68 15.95
CA VAL A 231 -1.18 11.33 14.67
C VAL A 231 0.29 11.19 14.28
N LYS A 232 0.54 10.70 13.08
CA LYS A 232 1.88 10.50 12.50
C LYS A 232 2.14 11.52 11.42
N PHE A 233 3.34 12.11 11.45
CA PHE A 233 3.83 13.03 10.43
C PHE A 233 4.98 12.37 9.67
N VAL A 234 4.80 12.16 8.37
CA VAL A 234 5.73 11.39 7.56
C VAL A 234 6.23 12.23 6.40
N VAL A 235 7.55 12.18 6.16
CA VAL A 235 8.19 12.75 4.97
C VAL A 235 8.81 11.62 4.18
N SER A 236 8.52 11.56 2.89
CA SER A 236 9.09 10.58 1.98
C SER A 236 9.69 11.25 0.74
N TYR A 237 10.66 10.58 0.15
CA TYR A 237 11.19 10.94 -1.16
C TYR A 237 11.32 9.68 -2.02
N ALA A 238 10.74 9.71 -3.21
CA ALA A 238 10.75 8.59 -4.15
C ALA A 238 11.31 9.01 -5.52
N VAL A 239 11.93 8.06 -6.19
CA VAL A 239 12.40 8.17 -7.57
C VAL A 239 11.93 6.94 -8.36
N ASP A 240 11.45 7.18 -9.57
CA ASP A 240 11.12 6.15 -10.55
C ASP A 240 12.20 6.09 -11.62
N ILE A 241 12.52 4.88 -12.07
CA ILE A 241 13.57 4.58 -13.05
C ILE A 241 12.91 3.76 -14.18
N GLU A 242 12.78 4.37 -15.34
CA GLU A 242 12.39 3.67 -16.58
C GLU A 242 13.60 2.88 -17.11
N MET A 243 13.40 1.61 -17.53
CA MET A 243 14.46 0.72 -17.98
C MET A 243 14.26 0.25 -19.44
#